data_647973b1fbfdadb5cfe99b139e4e7d03
#
_entry.id   647973b1fbfdadb5cfe99b139e4e7d03
#
_cell.length_a   1.000
_cell.length_b   1.000
_cell.length_c   1.000
_cell.angle_alpha   90.00
_cell.angle_beta   90.00
_cell.angle_gamma   90.00
#
_symmetry.space_group_name_H-M   'P 1'
#
loop_
_entity.id
_entity.type
_entity.pdbx_description
1 polymer ?
#
loop_
_entity_poly.entity_id
_entity_poly.type
_entity_poly.pdbx_seq_one_letter_code
_entity_poly.pdbx_strand_id
1 'polypeptide(L)'
;MSKKPKEGVGPWAKEKLDALGKYLGFYTKVLKNQGWWCRGTIYVDAFAGPGRAKVRTKSKAAPEIGLFDTEPAADAAAVEYLKGSPRVALDIEDPFTRYVFIERNPERVAELQALAEEYGDTRRIVVREGDAATELQAILDSGISWKHHRAVVFVDPFGMHIPWSKLEALARTGAIEVFVNFPLGMAIQRFLVRSGDIRENWRETLDALFGSPDWWDHAYEERDGLFGAETLKLADSGIRLLEWYRGRLKDAFGHVSPGRLIRNTQGGHLYYLVWAGPNKK
;
A
#
# COMPACT_ATOMS: atom_id res chain seq x y z
N MET A 1 -5.04 31.39 0.76
CA MET A 1 -5.73 30.56 -0.24
C MET A 1 -4.99 29.24 -0.34
N SER A 2 -5.50 28.18 0.27
CA SER A 2 -4.90 26.85 0.22
C SER A 2 -5.10 26.29 -1.20
N LYS A 3 -4.01 26.01 -1.93
CA LYS A 3 -4.08 25.30 -3.22
C LYS A 3 -4.57 23.87 -2.95
N LYS A 4 -5.73 23.50 -3.51
CA LYS A 4 -6.21 22.11 -3.51
C LYS A 4 -5.11 21.19 -4.06
N PRO A 5 -4.89 20.00 -3.44
CA PRO A 5 -3.94 19.03 -3.96
C PRO A 5 -4.26 18.68 -5.41
N LYS A 6 -3.24 18.56 -6.25
CA LYS A 6 -3.43 18.18 -7.65
C LYS A 6 -3.79 16.70 -7.72
N GLU A 7 -5.05 16.38 -7.96
CA GLU A 7 -5.54 15.02 -8.16
C GLU A 7 -5.04 14.43 -9.49
N GLY A 8 -4.45 13.22 -9.44
CA GLY A 8 -4.09 12.44 -10.62
C GLY A 8 -2.95 11.45 -10.37
N VAL A 9 -3.07 10.28 -10.96
CA VAL A 9 -2.05 9.21 -10.90
C VAL A 9 -1.35 9.04 -12.24
N GLY A 10 -0.07 8.62 -12.21
CA GLY A 10 0.69 8.41 -13.43
C GLY A 10 0.46 7.04 -14.06
N PRO A 11 1.03 6.78 -15.27
CA PRO A 11 0.88 5.52 -16.00
C PRO A 11 1.29 4.27 -15.21
N TRP A 12 2.20 4.41 -14.24
CA TRP A 12 2.65 3.33 -13.34
C TRP A 12 1.54 2.75 -12.47
N ALA A 13 0.49 3.53 -12.18
CA ALA A 13 -0.66 3.03 -11.43
C ALA A 13 -1.40 1.93 -12.18
N LYS A 14 -1.43 2.01 -13.52
CA LYS A 14 -2.04 0.97 -14.36
C LYS A 14 -1.33 -0.38 -14.18
N GLU A 15 0.01 -0.40 -14.23
CA GLU A 15 0.78 -1.63 -14.05
C GLU A 15 0.53 -2.31 -12.71
N LYS A 16 0.45 -1.51 -11.63
CA LYS A 16 0.10 -1.98 -10.29
C LYS A 16 -1.30 -2.57 -10.25
N LEU A 17 -2.28 -1.84 -10.79
CA LEU A 17 -3.69 -2.25 -10.77
C LEU A 17 -3.96 -3.46 -11.66
N ASP A 18 -3.28 -3.58 -12.79
CA ASP A 18 -3.33 -4.78 -13.65
C ASP A 18 -2.78 -6.01 -12.92
N ALA A 19 -1.67 -5.85 -12.17
CA ALA A 19 -1.11 -6.92 -11.37
C ALA A 19 -2.07 -7.34 -10.23
N LEU A 20 -2.66 -6.36 -9.54
CA LEU A 20 -3.67 -6.59 -8.51
C LEU A 20 -4.87 -7.35 -9.09
N GLY A 21 -5.47 -6.87 -10.18
CA GLY A 21 -6.65 -7.49 -10.79
C GLY A 21 -6.42 -8.93 -11.22
N LYS A 22 -5.27 -9.21 -11.86
CA LYS A 22 -4.88 -10.58 -12.23
C LYS A 22 -4.78 -11.49 -11.02
N TYR A 23 -4.17 -10.99 -9.94
CA TYR A 23 -4.05 -11.77 -8.72
C TYR A 23 -5.41 -12.03 -8.07
N LEU A 24 -6.25 -11.00 -7.91
CA LEU A 24 -7.57 -11.14 -7.30
C LEU A 24 -8.45 -12.14 -8.06
N GLY A 25 -8.42 -12.08 -9.40
CA GLY A 25 -9.15 -13.05 -10.23
C GLY A 25 -8.64 -14.48 -10.07
N PHE A 26 -7.33 -14.68 -9.96
CA PHE A 26 -6.76 -16.00 -9.65
C PHE A 26 -7.16 -16.47 -8.24
N TYR A 27 -7.04 -15.61 -7.26
CA TYR A 27 -7.35 -15.90 -5.86
C TYR A 27 -8.79 -16.38 -5.67
N THR A 28 -9.75 -15.63 -6.19
CA THR A 28 -11.17 -16.00 -6.07
C THR A 28 -11.51 -17.27 -6.86
N LYS A 29 -10.92 -17.45 -8.05
CA LYS A 29 -11.11 -18.67 -8.85
C LYS A 29 -10.62 -19.92 -8.12
N VAL A 30 -9.48 -19.85 -7.42
CA VAL A 30 -8.96 -20.96 -6.61
C VAL A 30 -9.91 -21.27 -5.45
N LEU A 31 -10.42 -20.24 -4.76
CA LEU A 31 -11.27 -20.42 -3.57
C LEU A 31 -12.73 -20.77 -3.91
N LYS A 32 -13.22 -20.45 -5.11
CA LYS A 32 -14.57 -20.78 -5.57
C LYS A 32 -14.91 -22.27 -5.39
N ASN A 33 -13.95 -23.15 -5.64
CA ASN A 33 -14.12 -24.59 -5.55
C ASN A 33 -13.83 -25.15 -4.14
N GLN A 34 -13.60 -24.28 -3.15
CA GLN A 34 -13.24 -24.64 -1.77
C GLN A 34 -14.41 -24.42 -0.80
N GLY A 35 -15.64 -24.33 -1.28
CA GLY A 35 -16.84 -24.01 -0.50
C GLY A 35 -17.13 -24.95 0.67
N TRP A 36 -16.55 -26.16 0.65
CA TRP A 36 -16.71 -27.14 1.75
C TRP A 36 -16.06 -26.68 3.07
N TRP A 37 -15.05 -25.79 3.02
CA TRP A 37 -14.41 -25.21 4.20
C TRP A 37 -14.35 -23.67 4.18
N CYS A 38 -14.22 -23.04 3.00
CA CYS A 38 -14.16 -21.59 2.84
C CYS A 38 -15.57 -21.03 2.61
N ARG A 39 -16.16 -20.45 3.64
CA ARG A 39 -17.53 -19.92 3.62
C ARG A 39 -17.63 -18.52 3.03
N GLY A 40 -16.48 -17.84 2.87
CA GLY A 40 -16.48 -16.50 2.30
C GLY A 40 -15.07 -15.95 2.05
N THR A 41 -15.02 -15.07 1.05
CA THR A 41 -13.82 -14.34 0.66
C THR A 41 -14.07 -12.85 0.84
N ILE A 42 -13.07 -12.12 1.36
CA ILE A 42 -13.17 -10.70 1.68
C ILE A 42 -12.04 -9.96 0.99
N TYR A 43 -12.38 -8.93 0.24
CA TYR A 43 -11.40 -7.96 -0.24
C TYR A 43 -11.47 -6.71 0.63
N VAL A 44 -10.33 -6.24 1.12
CA VAL A 44 -10.19 -5.01 1.88
C VAL A 44 -9.23 -4.09 1.15
N ASP A 45 -9.69 -2.91 0.80
CA ASP A 45 -8.84 -1.82 0.32
C ASP A 45 -8.64 -0.83 1.46
N ALA A 46 -7.43 -0.82 2.02
CA ALA A 46 -7.14 0.00 3.20
C ALA A 46 -6.96 1.50 2.87
N PHE A 47 -6.82 1.86 1.59
CA PHE A 47 -6.66 3.23 1.10
C PHE A 47 -7.41 3.39 -0.22
N ALA A 48 -8.71 3.19 -0.20
CA ALA A 48 -9.52 2.96 -1.38
C ALA A 48 -9.57 4.16 -2.36
N GLY A 49 -9.36 5.38 -1.85
CA GLY A 49 -9.50 6.58 -2.69
C GLY A 49 -10.94 6.71 -3.25
N PRO A 50 -11.13 7.49 -4.32
CA PRO A 50 -12.46 7.72 -4.88
C PRO A 50 -12.95 6.61 -5.84
N GLY A 51 -12.25 5.49 -5.95
CA GLY A 51 -12.57 4.42 -6.90
C GLY A 51 -12.32 4.77 -8.38
N ARG A 52 -12.02 6.02 -8.67
CA ARG A 52 -11.61 6.54 -9.99
C ARG A 52 -10.37 7.38 -9.82
N ALA A 53 -9.35 7.15 -10.64
CA ALA A 53 -8.15 7.97 -10.64
C ALA A 53 -8.03 8.75 -11.94
N LYS A 54 -7.82 10.07 -11.85
CA LYS A 54 -7.49 10.91 -13.02
C LYS A 54 -6.03 10.65 -13.40
N VAL A 55 -5.75 10.23 -14.63
CA VAL A 55 -4.39 10.14 -15.17
C VAL A 55 -3.94 11.49 -15.67
N ARG A 56 -2.73 11.87 -15.29
CA ARG A 56 -2.07 13.03 -15.87
C ARG A 56 -1.19 12.58 -17.03
N THR A 57 -1.47 13.10 -18.22
CA THR A 57 -0.58 13.02 -19.38
C THR A 57 0.25 14.30 -19.49
N LYS A 58 1.47 14.19 -20.02
CA LYS A 58 2.52 15.23 -19.99
C LYS A 58 2.10 16.61 -20.50
N SER A 59 2.35 17.65 -19.70
CA SER A 59 2.48 19.04 -20.16
C SER A 59 3.95 19.50 -20.05
N LYS A 60 4.40 20.30 -21.03
CA LYS A 60 5.80 20.73 -21.23
C LYS A 60 6.30 21.83 -20.28
N ALA A 61 5.71 22.03 -19.12
CA ALA A 61 6.20 23.02 -18.15
C ALA A 61 6.53 22.35 -16.82
N ALA A 62 7.78 22.37 -16.44
CA ALA A 62 8.23 21.90 -15.12
C ALA A 62 7.76 22.91 -14.05
N PRO A 63 7.00 22.48 -13.02
CA PRO A 63 6.75 23.32 -11.86
C PRO A 63 7.90 23.21 -10.85
N GLU A 64 8.28 24.35 -10.28
CA GLU A 64 9.19 24.42 -9.13
C GLU A 64 8.62 23.59 -7.96
N ILE A 65 9.43 22.68 -7.43
CA ILE A 65 9.08 21.77 -6.35
C ILE A 65 9.26 22.53 -5.04
N GLY A 66 8.16 22.83 -4.36
CA GLY A 66 8.18 23.32 -2.97
C GLY A 66 8.63 22.20 -2.01
N LEU A 67 9.41 22.56 -0.99
CA LEU A 67 10.04 21.65 0.00
C LEU A 67 9.05 20.78 0.80
N PHE A 68 7.75 21.03 0.67
CA PHE A 68 6.67 20.37 1.41
C PHE A 68 5.61 19.68 0.53
N ASP A 69 5.82 19.62 -0.80
CA ASP A 69 4.90 18.90 -1.69
C ASP A 69 5.22 17.40 -1.64
N THR A 70 4.39 16.64 -0.93
CA THR A 70 4.51 15.19 -0.76
C THR A 70 4.08 14.37 -1.97
N GLU A 71 3.71 15.01 -3.08
CA GLU A 71 3.34 14.33 -4.32
C GLU A 71 4.40 14.52 -5.40
N PRO A 72 4.80 13.43 -6.12
CA PRO A 72 5.68 13.57 -7.27
C PRO A 72 5.00 14.46 -8.31
N ALA A 73 5.73 15.45 -8.82
CA ALA A 73 5.26 16.32 -9.90
C ALA A 73 4.85 15.45 -11.10
N ALA A 74 3.57 15.29 -11.32
CA ALA A 74 3.03 14.58 -12.45
C ALA A 74 2.74 15.59 -13.57
N ASP A 75 3.27 15.28 -14.74
CA ASP A 75 3.13 16.05 -15.96
C ASP A 75 1.66 16.20 -16.38
N ALA A 76 1.23 17.41 -16.73
CA ALA A 76 -0.15 17.71 -17.09
C ALA A 76 -0.35 17.66 -18.62
N ALA A 77 -1.07 16.71 -19.14
CA ALA A 77 -1.88 16.76 -20.38
C ALA A 77 -2.79 15.54 -20.49
N ALA A 78 -4.02 15.73 -20.97
CA ALA A 78 -5.14 14.80 -21.13
C ALA A 78 -5.53 13.99 -19.88
N VAL A 79 -6.72 14.24 -19.36
CA VAL A 79 -7.27 13.51 -18.21
C VAL A 79 -7.91 12.22 -18.74
N GLU A 80 -7.18 11.10 -18.64
CA GLU A 80 -7.76 9.79 -18.84
C GLU A 80 -8.11 9.22 -17.44
N TYR A 81 -9.35 8.71 -17.31
CA TYR A 81 -9.76 8.08 -16.05
C TYR A 81 -9.29 6.64 -16.00
N LEU A 82 -8.41 6.32 -15.07
CA LEU A 82 -8.10 4.94 -14.69
C LEU A 82 -9.10 4.43 -13.65
N LYS A 83 -9.45 3.15 -13.77
CA LYS A 83 -10.15 2.44 -12.70
C LYS A 83 -9.26 2.45 -11.45
N GLY A 84 -9.78 2.89 -10.30
CA GLY A 84 -9.12 2.73 -9.01
C GLY A 84 -9.11 1.27 -8.54
N SER A 85 -8.35 0.97 -7.49
CA SER A 85 -8.29 -0.39 -6.90
C SER A 85 -9.65 -0.95 -6.50
N PRO A 86 -10.62 -0.16 -5.95
CA PRO A 86 -11.97 -0.66 -5.68
C PRO A 86 -12.66 -1.19 -6.93
N ARG A 87 -12.61 -0.44 -8.02
CA ARG A 87 -13.27 -0.82 -9.27
C ARG A 87 -12.61 -2.03 -9.92
N VAL A 88 -11.27 -2.11 -9.85
CA VAL A 88 -10.53 -3.30 -10.31
C VAL A 88 -10.96 -4.55 -9.56
N ALA A 89 -11.15 -4.44 -8.24
CA ALA A 89 -11.59 -5.56 -7.42
C ALA A 89 -13.06 -5.95 -7.68
N LEU A 90 -13.93 -4.96 -7.93
CA LEU A 90 -15.36 -5.21 -8.21
C LEU A 90 -15.61 -5.83 -9.59
N ASP A 91 -14.74 -5.57 -10.56
CA ASP A 91 -14.88 -6.03 -11.95
C ASP A 91 -14.33 -7.44 -12.21
N ILE A 92 -13.77 -8.13 -11.22
CA ILE A 92 -13.30 -9.51 -11.41
C ILE A 92 -14.47 -10.47 -11.69
N GLU A 93 -14.23 -11.47 -12.53
CA GLU A 93 -15.25 -12.41 -12.99
C GLU A 93 -15.89 -13.20 -11.83
N ASP A 94 -15.06 -13.82 -10.97
CA ASP A 94 -15.50 -14.53 -9.78
C ASP A 94 -15.43 -13.57 -8.57
N PRO A 95 -16.53 -12.98 -8.09
CA PRO A 95 -16.48 -11.92 -7.09
C PRO A 95 -16.11 -12.43 -5.69
N PHE A 96 -15.56 -11.54 -4.87
CA PHE A 96 -15.50 -11.75 -3.42
C PHE A 96 -16.91 -11.75 -2.82
N THR A 97 -17.08 -12.48 -1.72
CA THR A 97 -18.37 -12.48 -0.99
C THR A 97 -18.62 -11.16 -0.26
N ARG A 98 -17.56 -10.40 0.02
CA ARG A 98 -17.64 -9.07 0.65
C ARG A 98 -16.48 -8.20 0.21
N TYR A 99 -16.76 -6.90 0.07
CA TYR A 99 -15.76 -5.86 -0.16
C TYR A 99 -15.83 -4.85 0.97
N VAL A 100 -14.68 -4.40 1.45
CA VAL A 100 -14.55 -3.33 2.44
C VAL A 100 -13.60 -2.29 1.89
N PHE A 101 -14.08 -1.06 1.74
CA PHE A 101 -13.32 0.07 1.25
C PHE A 101 -13.14 1.07 2.38
N ILE A 102 -11.89 1.35 2.76
CA ILE A 102 -11.54 2.27 3.83
C ILE A 102 -10.97 3.54 3.20
N GLU A 103 -11.52 4.68 3.58
CA GLU A 103 -11.06 5.99 3.12
C GLU A 103 -11.28 7.01 4.23
N ARG A 104 -10.30 7.90 4.41
CA ARG A 104 -10.35 8.93 5.46
C ARG A 104 -11.01 10.22 5.01
N ASN A 105 -10.93 10.54 3.70
CA ASN A 105 -11.46 11.79 3.16
C ASN A 105 -12.97 11.66 2.90
N PRO A 106 -13.84 12.47 3.55
CA PRO A 106 -15.29 12.38 3.38
C PRO A 106 -15.79 12.56 1.94
N GLU A 107 -15.13 13.42 1.14
CA GLU A 107 -15.51 13.63 -0.27
C GLU A 107 -15.29 12.34 -1.07
N ARG A 108 -14.17 11.63 -0.82
CA ARG A 108 -13.86 10.35 -1.47
C ARG A 108 -14.74 9.21 -0.96
N VAL A 109 -15.11 9.25 0.32
CA VAL A 109 -16.10 8.32 0.90
C VAL A 109 -17.44 8.44 0.17
N ALA A 110 -17.92 9.66 -0.10
CA ALA A 110 -19.15 9.86 -0.85
C ALA A 110 -19.05 9.30 -2.29
N GLU A 111 -17.90 9.44 -2.95
CA GLU A 111 -17.66 8.83 -4.27
C GLU A 111 -17.64 7.28 -4.21
N LEU A 112 -17.08 6.70 -3.14
CA LEU A 112 -17.11 5.25 -2.91
C LEU A 112 -18.52 4.73 -2.60
N GLN A 113 -19.34 5.50 -1.89
CA GLN A 113 -20.74 5.18 -1.65
C GLN A 113 -21.53 5.18 -2.97
N ALA A 114 -21.35 6.19 -3.81
CA ALA A 114 -21.94 6.21 -5.14
C ALA A 114 -21.47 5.03 -6.01
N LEU A 115 -20.19 4.64 -5.90
CA LEU A 115 -19.68 3.43 -6.54
C LEU A 115 -20.36 2.17 -6.01
N ALA A 116 -20.60 2.07 -4.70
CA ALA A 116 -21.31 0.93 -4.11
C ALA A 116 -22.75 0.84 -4.62
N GLU A 117 -23.45 1.97 -4.77
CA GLU A 117 -24.78 2.05 -5.36
C GLU A 117 -24.80 1.60 -6.83
N GLU A 118 -23.76 1.95 -7.62
CA GLU A 118 -23.63 1.53 -9.02
C GLU A 118 -23.63 0.01 -9.19
N TYR A 119 -23.04 -0.73 -8.23
CA TYR A 119 -23.02 -2.20 -8.24
C TYR A 119 -24.27 -2.81 -7.57
N GLY A 120 -25.03 -2.02 -6.80
CA GLY A 120 -26.27 -2.44 -6.15
C GLY A 120 -26.12 -3.75 -5.38
N ASP A 121 -27.15 -4.60 -5.44
CA ASP A 121 -27.19 -5.88 -4.75
C ASP A 121 -26.27 -6.96 -5.37
N THR A 122 -25.65 -6.69 -6.50
CA THR A 122 -24.73 -7.65 -7.17
C THR A 122 -23.42 -7.84 -6.43
N ARG A 123 -23.07 -6.91 -5.53
CA ARG A 123 -21.84 -6.92 -4.72
C ARG A 123 -22.13 -6.46 -3.29
N ARG A 124 -21.67 -7.23 -2.31
CA ARG A 124 -21.77 -6.83 -0.90
C ARG A 124 -20.62 -5.88 -0.55
N ILE A 125 -20.84 -4.58 -0.65
CA ILE A 125 -19.86 -3.54 -0.41
C ILE A 125 -20.14 -2.85 0.93
N VAL A 126 -19.08 -2.59 1.69
CA VAL A 126 -19.08 -1.79 2.91
C VAL A 126 -18.05 -0.69 2.75
N VAL A 127 -18.47 0.55 2.78
CA VAL A 127 -17.57 1.72 2.81
C VAL A 127 -17.40 2.14 4.26
N ARG A 128 -16.15 2.33 4.69
CA ARG A 128 -15.78 2.76 6.04
C ARG A 128 -15.02 4.07 5.97
N GLU A 129 -15.56 5.10 6.60
CA GLU A 129 -14.87 6.37 6.80
C GLU A 129 -13.98 6.27 8.05
N GLY A 130 -12.67 6.42 7.88
CA GLY A 130 -11.78 6.35 9.04
C GLY A 130 -10.30 6.16 8.68
N ASP A 131 -9.50 6.07 9.74
CA ASP A 131 -8.10 5.72 9.66
C ASP A 131 -7.92 4.23 9.33
N ALA A 132 -7.05 3.93 8.37
CA ALA A 132 -6.85 2.57 7.90
C ALA A 132 -6.43 1.59 8.99
N ALA A 133 -5.52 1.99 9.90
CA ALA A 133 -5.05 1.10 10.96
C ALA A 133 -6.14 0.80 11.99
N THR A 134 -6.99 1.79 12.29
CA THR A 134 -8.14 1.66 13.18
C THR A 134 -9.21 0.76 12.56
N GLU A 135 -9.57 0.99 11.30
CA GLU A 135 -10.60 0.22 10.62
C GLU A 135 -10.17 -1.22 10.34
N LEU A 136 -8.88 -1.46 10.04
CA LEU A 136 -8.33 -2.82 9.95
C LEU A 136 -8.45 -3.57 11.28
N GLN A 137 -8.18 -2.89 12.42
CA GLN A 137 -8.39 -3.48 13.74
C GLN A 137 -9.87 -3.83 13.97
N ALA A 138 -10.77 -2.92 13.66
CA ALA A 138 -12.22 -3.17 13.80
C ALA A 138 -12.68 -4.36 12.93
N ILE A 139 -12.09 -4.58 11.76
CA ILE A 139 -12.36 -5.77 10.92
C ILE A 139 -11.87 -7.03 11.62
N LEU A 140 -10.67 -7.01 12.21
CA LEU A 140 -10.13 -8.15 12.96
C LEU A 140 -11.01 -8.53 14.16
N ASP A 141 -11.53 -7.51 14.85
CA ASP A 141 -12.36 -7.64 16.06
C ASP A 141 -13.86 -7.91 15.76
N SER A 142 -14.27 -7.92 14.50
CA SER A 142 -15.67 -8.02 14.05
C SER A 142 -16.31 -9.40 14.22
N GLY A 143 -15.63 -10.36 14.82
CA GLY A 143 -16.14 -11.73 15.01
C GLY A 143 -16.12 -12.61 13.76
N ILE A 144 -15.43 -12.19 12.68
CA ILE A 144 -15.22 -13.02 11.50
C ILE A 144 -14.47 -14.29 11.88
N SER A 145 -15.03 -15.44 11.57
CA SER A 145 -14.34 -16.72 11.77
C SER A 145 -13.27 -16.93 10.70
N TRP A 146 -12.04 -16.54 10.98
CA TRP A 146 -10.90 -16.69 10.07
C TRP A 146 -10.59 -18.17 9.74
N LYS A 147 -11.08 -19.10 10.53
CA LYS A 147 -11.05 -20.53 10.18
C LYS A 147 -11.77 -20.83 8.86
N HIS A 148 -12.87 -20.12 8.60
CA HIS A 148 -13.77 -20.35 7.46
C HIS A 148 -13.82 -19.18 6.46
N HIS A 149 -13.04 -18.14 6.67
CA HIS A 149 -12.98 -17.01 5.74
C HIS A 149 -11.53 -16.79 5.29
N ARG A 150 -11.40 -16.24 4.12
CA ARG A 150 -10.11 -15.81 3.56
C ARG A 150 -10.21 -14.36 3.12
N ALA A 151 -9.13 -13.62 3.26
CA ALA A 151 -9.12 -12.24 2.84
C ALA A 151 -7.84 -11.84 2.09
N VAL A 152 -8.00 -10.85 1.24
CA VAL A 152 -6.90 -10.08 0.66
C VAL A 152 -7.03 -8.65 1.13
N VAL A 153 -5.98 -8.11 1.73
CA VAL A 153 -5.88 -6.71 2.14
C VAL A 153 -4.89 -5.99 1.23
N PHE A 154 -5.37 -4.98 0.54
CA PHE A 154 -4.54 -4.10 -0.29
C PHE A 154 -4.15 -2.87 0.52
N VAL A 155 -2.84 -2.67 0.71
CA VAL A 155 -2.24 -1.60 1.52
C VAL A 155 -1.43 -0.71 0.60
N ASP A 156 -2.04 0.36 0.12
CA ASP A 156 -1.47 1.31 -0.86
C ASP A 156 -1.50 2.75 -0.34
N PRO A 157 -0.79 3.06 0.75
CA PRO A 157 -0.81 4.39 1.33
C PRO A 157 -0.01 5.40 0.47
N PHE A 158 -0.45 6.65 0.49
CA PHE A 158 0.40 7.78 0.09
C PHE A 158 1.38 8.13 1.23
N GLY A 159 2.38 7.26 1.49
CA GLY A 159 3.35 7.44 2.57
C GLY A 159 3.45 6.24 3.51
N MET A 160 3.86 6.47 4.77
CA MET A 160 4.15 5.43 5.76
C MET A 160 3.04 5.35 6.84
N HIS A 161 1.80 5.08 6.42
CA HIS A 161 0.64 5.20 7.30
C HIS A 161 0.18 3.91 7.97
N ILE A 162 0.74 2.75 7.62
CA ILE A 162 0.40 1.48 8.27
C ILE A 162 1.56 1.02 9.16
N PRO A 163 1.39 1.01 10.48
CA PRO A 163 2.38 0.49 11.40
C PRO A 163 2.51 -1.03 11.25
N TRP A 164 3.75 -1.54 11.43
CA TRP A 164 4.08 -2.95 11.37
C TRP A 164 3.15 -3.83 12.23
N SER A 165 2.80 -3.37 13.42
CA SER A 165 1.90 -4.09 14.34
C SER A 165 0.55 -4.47 13.72
N LYS A 166 0.06 -3.71 12.74
CA LYS A 166 -1.18 -4.05 12.01
C LYS A 166 -0.96 -5.18 11.02
N LEU A 167 0.18 -5.20 10.33
CA LEU A 167 0.54 -6.31 9.45
C LEU A 167 0.71 -7.60 10.25
N GLU A 168 1.34 -7.55 11.41
CA GLU A 168 1.43 -8.71 12.32
C GLU A 168 0.05 -9.19 12.80
N ALA A 169 -0.84 -8.25 13.13
CA ALA A 169 -2.20 -8.62 13.54
C ALA A 169 -2.97 -9.32 12.41
N LEU A 170 -2.83 -8.85 11.16
CA LEU A 170 -3.39 -9.52 9.99
C LEU A 170 -2.76 -10.93 9.80
N ALA A 171 -1.45 -11.03 9.91
CA ALA A 171 -0.71 -12.29 9.75
C ALA A 171 -1.14 -13.36 10.78
N ARG A 172 -1.34 -12.97 12.04
CA ARG A 172 -1.78 -13.87 13.13
C ARG A 172 -3.09 -14.59 12.86
N THR A 173 -3.92 -14.07 11.95
CA THR A 173 -5.16 -14.78 11.54
C THR A 173 -4.89 -16.08 10.78
N GLY A 174 -3.74 -16.23 10.15
CA GLY A 174 -3.41 -17.34 9.25
C GLY A 174 -4.31 -17.46 8.01
N ALA A 175 -5.12 -16.43 7.75
CA ALA A 175 -6.19 -16.46 6.75
C ALA A 175 -6.17 -15.25 5.80
N ILE A 176 -5.34 -14.26 6.09
CA ILE A 176 -5.27 -13.00 5.38
C ILE A 176 -3.97 -12.94 4.58
N GLU A 177 -4.09 -12.54 3.34
CA GLU A 177 -2.99 -12.20 2.47
C GLU A 177 -2.94 -10.68 2.29
N VAL A 178 -1.73 -10.12 2.15
CA VAL A 178 -1.56 -8.69 2.00
C VAL A 178 -0.81 -8.36 0.71
N PHE A 179 -1.24 -7.30 0.04
CA PHE A 179 -0.43 -6.58 -0.93
C PHE A 179 0.00 -5.27 -0.30
N VAL A 180 1.28 -5.11 -0.08
CA VAL A 180 1.85 -3.91 0.53
C VAL A 180 2.62 -3.13 -0.52
N ASN A 181 2.27 -1.87 -0.64
CA ASN A 181 3.05 -0.91 -1.39
C ASN A 181 4.14 -0.33 -0.49
N PHE A 182 5.39 -0.81 -0.66
CA PHE A 182 6.55 -0.35 0.12
C PHE A 182 7.10 0.95 -0.48
N PRO A 183 6.93 2.12 0.17
CA PRO A 183 7.13 3.43 -0.44
C PRO A 183 8.59 3.89 -0.42
N LEU A 184 9.51 3.09 -0.94
CA LEU A 184 10.95 3.33 -0.83
C LEU A 184 11.36 4.69 -1.40
N GLY A 185 11.05 4.97 -2.68
CA GLY A 185 11.47 6.20 -3.36
C GLY A 185 10.60 7.40 -3.01
N MET A 186 9.33 7.20 -2.69
CA MET A 186 8.39 8.28 -2.43
C MET A 186 8.47 8.83 -1.01
N ALA A 187 8.74 7.98 -0.01
CA ALA A 187 8.73 8.38 1.39
C ALA A 187 10.02 8.01 2.12
N ILE A 188 10.38 6.73 2.22
CA ILE A 188 11.48 6.27 3.07
C ILE A 188 12.79 6.98 2.76
N GLN A 189 13.19 7.06 1.49
CA GLN A 189 14.45 7.70 1.07
C GLN A 189 14.55 9.18 1.45
N ARG A 190 13.43 9.88 1.59
CA ARG A 190 13.40 11.30 1.98
C ARG A 190 13.66 11.49 3.47
N PHE A 191 13.33 10.51 4.30
CA PHE A 191 13.54 10.53 5.73
C PHE A 191 14.95 10.10 6.11
N LEU A 192 15.62 9.32 5.25
CA LEU A 192 16.98 8.85 5.45
C LEU A 192 17.99 9.92 4.99
N VAL A 193 18.34 10.84 5.88
CA VAL A 193 19.35 11.86 5.61
C VAL A 193 20.77 11.27 5.64
N ARG A 194 21.72 11.90 4.92
CA ARG A 194 23.08 11.34 4.78
C ARG A 194 23.86 11.23 6.10
N SER A 195 23.68 12.20 6.98
CA SER A 195 24.38 12.29 8.26
C SER A 195 23.80 11.37 9.35
N GLY A 196 22.67 10.72 9.11
CA GLY A 196 21.95 10.01 10.17
C GLY A 196 21.20 10.92 11.15
N ASP A 197 21.31 12.23 11.06
CA ASP A 197 20.59 13.17 11.93
C ASP A 197 19.13 13.28 11.49
N ILE A 198 18.37 12.23 11.79
CA ILE A 198 16.94 12.11 11.47
C ILE A 198 16.12 12.78 12.57
N ARG A 199 15.19 13.66 12.17
CA ARG A 199 14.26 14.30 13.09
C ARG A 199 13.46 13.26 13.88
N GLU A 200 13.21 13.50 15.17
CA GLU A 200 12.51 12.59 16.09
C GLU A 200 11.21 12.04 15.48
N ASN A 201 10.32 12.91 15.01
CA ASN A 201 9.04 12.52 14.42
C ASN A 201 9.18 11.66 13.15
N TRP A 202 10.29 11.79 12.41
CA TRP A 202 10.58 10.93 11.26
C TRP A 202 11.09 9.56 11.70
N ARG A 203 11.88 9.53 12.77
CA ARG A 203 12.36 8.30 13.38
C ARG A 203 11.22 7.49 13.94
N GLU A 204 10.32 8.11 14.71
CA GLU A 204 9.10 7.48 15.20
C GLU A 204 8.25 6.88 14.06
N THR A 205 8.13 7.60 12.94
CA THR A 205 7.39 7.12 11.77
C THR A 205 8.05 5.90 11.14
N LEU A 206 9.40 5.89 11.02
CA LEU A 206 10.15 4.75 10.53
C LEU A 206 10.08 3.58 11.50
N ASP A 207 10.21 3.83 12.81
CA ASP A 207 10.07 2.81 13.85
C ASP A 207 8.69 2.15 13.81
N ALA A 208 7.63 2.94 13.61
CA ALA A 208 6.28 2.42 13.47
C ALA A 208 6.10 1.58 12.19
N LEU A 209 6.62 2.07 11.04
CA LEU A 209 6.54 1.38 9.76
C LEU A 209 7.27 0.03 9.81
N PHE A 210 8.47 0.04 10.36
CA PHE A 210 9.31 -1.15 10.43
C PHE A 210 9.00 -2.01 11.66
N GLY A 211 8.36 -1.45 12.71
CA GLY A 211 8.00 -2.11 13.96
C GLY A 211 9.22 -2.48 14.83
N SER A 212 10.37 -1.88 14.55
CA SER A 212 11.63 -2.04 15.29
C SER A 212 12.56 -0.90 14.91
N PRO A 213 13.41 -0.40 15.82
CA PRO A 213 14.47 0.56 15.51
C PRO A 213 15.63 -0.07 14.69
N ASP A 214 15.69 -1.39 14.55
CA ASP A 214 16.79 -2.13 13.88
C ASP A 214 16.91 -1.80 12.37
N TRP A 215 15.90 -1.12 11.79
CA TRP A 215 16.00 -0.59 10.44
C TRP A 215 17.22 0.32 10.26
N TRP A 216 17.70 0.92 11.35
CA TRP A 216 18.87 1.78 11.36
C TRP A 216 20.10 1.05 10.82
N ASP A 217 20.38 -0.15 11.28
CA ASP A 217 21.55 -0.97 10.91
C ASP A 217 21.51 -1.40 9.42
N HIS A 218 20.33 -1.34 8.81
CA HIS A 218 20.16 -1.58 7.38
C HIS A 218 20.30 -0.29 6.53
N ALA A 219 20.29 0.86 7.17
CA ALA A 219 20.36 2.16 6.50
C ALA A 219 21.69 2.87 6.71
N TYR A 220 22.36 2.66 7.84
CA TYR A 220 23.52 3.40 8.27
C TYR A 220 24.63 2.49 8.78
N GLU A 221 25.85 3.02 8.76
CA GLU A 221 27.03 2.45 9.41
C GLU A 221 27.79 3.56 10.15
N GLU A 222 28.45 3.17 11.24
CA GLU A 222 29.40 4.05 11.92
C GLU A 222 30.80 3.76 11.42
N ARG A 223 31.56 4.79 11.15
CA ARG A 223 32.99 4.72 10.75
C ARG A 223 33.80 5.69 11.57
N ASP A 224 35.04 5.32 11.80
CA ASP A 224 36.02 6.25 12.36
C ASP A 224 36.40 7.30 11.31
N GLY A 225 35.98 8.53 11.57
CA GLY A 225 36.35 9.71 10.76
C GLY A 225 37.56 10.44 11.33
N LEU A 226 38.06 11.43 10.58
CA LEU A 226 39.23 12.22 10.95
C LEU A 226 39.04 13.02 12.25
N PHE A 227 37.77 13.30 12.63
CA PHE A 227 37.39 14.11 13.79
C PHE A 227 36.52 13.34 14.80
N GLY A 228 36.47 12.02 14.72
CA GLY A 228 35.67 11.14 15.58
C GLY A 228 34.75 10.23 14.78
N ALA A 229 33.87 9.49 15.46
CA ALA A 229 32.91 8.60 14.81
C ALA A 229 31.93 9.37 13.93
N GLU A 230 31.80 8.95 12.70
CA GLU A 230 30.87 9.52 11.71
C GLU A 230 29.81 8.47 11.31
N THR A 231 28.55 8.88 11.32
CA THR A 231 27.44 8.06 10.80
C THR A 231 27.30 8.32 9.30
N LEU A 232 27.33 7.26 8.51
CA LEU A 232 27.19 7.33 7.07
C LEU A 232 26.01 6.50 6.58
N LYS A 233 25.17 7.12 5.74
CA LYS A 233 24.11 6.38 5.05
C LYS A 233 24.72 5.43 4.02
N LEU A 234 24.31 4.15 4.09
CA LEU A 234 24.70 3.13 3.13
C LEU A 234 24.18 3.45 1.72
N ALA A 235 25.01 3.24 0.71
CA ALA A 235 24.64 3.53 -0.68
C ALA A 235 23.46 2.66 -1.15
N ASP A 236 23.39 1.43 -0.68
CA ASP A 236 22.36 0.42 -0.97
C ASP A 236 21.27 0.31 0.12
N SER A 237 21.20 1.29 1.05
CA SER A 237 20.27 1.33 2.18
C SER A 237 18.82 1.00 1.80
N GLY A 238 18.38 1.49 0.64
CA GLY A 238 17.01 1.22 0.17
C GLY A 238 16.73 -0.24 -0.12
N ILE A 239 17.67 -0.92 -0.77
CA ILE A 239 17.54 -2.35 -1.09
C ILE A 239 17.68 -3.19 0.18
N ARG A 240 18.59 -2.84 1.07
CA ARG A 240 18.74 -3.53 2.37
C ARG A 240 17.47 -3.44 3.21
N LEU A 241 16.88 -2.25 3.31
CA LEU A 241 15.61 -2.05 4.00
C LEU A 241 14.46 -2.84 3.37
N LEU A 242 14.38 -2.88 2.04
CA LEU A 242 13.37 -3.69 1.35
C LEU A 242 13.53 -5.18 1.65
N GLU A 243 14.76 -5.71 1.53
CA GLU A 243 15.00 -7.14 1.77
C GLU A 243 14.76 -7.51 3.25
N TRP A 244 15.18 -6.65 4.18
CA TRP A 244 14.89 -6.84 5.60
C TRP A 244 13.36 -6.81 5.88
N TYR A 245 12.65 -5.83 5.33
CA TYR A 245 11.19 -5.74 5.46
C TYR A 245 10.48 -6.98 4.87
N ARG A 246 10.95 -7.46 3.72
CA ARG A 246 10.46 -8.71 3.11
C ARG A 246 10.76 -9.93 3.97
N GLY A 247 11.92 -9.99 4.60
CA GLY A 247 12.27 -11.04 5.58
C GLY A 247 11.25 -11.07 6.71
N ARG A 248 10.95 -9.93 7.32
CA ARG A 248 9.94 -9.80 8.38
C ARG A 248 8.54 -10.19 7.91
N LEU A 249 8.13 -9.77 6.71
CA LEU A 249 6.86 -10.22 6.13
C LEU A 249 6.81 -11.74 5.95
N LYS A 250 7.91 -12.35 5.51
CA LYS A 250 8.01 -13.81 5.38
C LYS A 250 7.88 -14.50 6.74
N ASP A 251 8.54 -13.99 7.77
CA ASP A 251 8.48 -14.55 9.13
C ASP A 251 7.06 -14.43 9.72
N ALA A 252 6.38 -13.30 9.48
CA ALA A 252 5.02 -13.09 9.97
C ALA A 252 3.96 -13.90 9.20
N PHE A 253 4.02 -13.90 7.86
CA PHE A 253 2.98 -14.50 7.00
C PHE A 253 3.31 -15.91 6.49
N GLY A 254 4.57 -16.34 6.57
CA GLY A 254 5.05 -17.63 6.04
C GLY A 254 5.62 -17.54 4.63
N HIS A 255 5.02 -16.78 3.72
CA HIS A 255 5.49 -16.60 2.35
C HIS A 255 5.46 -15.14 1.93
N VAL A 256 6.43 -14.76 1.08
CA VAL A 256 6.55 -13.42 0.52
C VAL A 256 6.98 -13.48 -0.93
N SER A 257 6.47 -12.60 -1.77
CA SER A 257 6.91 -12.48 -3.17
C SER A 257 8.23 -11.70 -3.28
N PRO A 258 8.96 -11.84 -4.39
CA PRO A 258 9.91 -10.81 -4.80
C PRO A 258 9.21 -9.46 -4.90
N GLY A 259 9.86 -8.38 -4.44
CA GLY A 259 9.30 -7.04 -4.57
C GLY A 259 9.27 -6.62 -6.05
N ARG A 260 8.09 -6.27 -6.58
CA ARG A 260 7.95 -5.72 -7.92
C ARG A 260 8.19 -4.23 -7.89
N LEU A 261 9.29 -3.77 -8.47
CA LEU A 261 9.61 -2.35 -8.57
C LEU A 261 8.66 -1.66 -9.54
N ILE A 262 8.02 -0.62 -9.07
CA ILE A 262 7.21 0.31 -9.88
C ILE A 262 8.00 1.61 -10.05
N ARG A 263 8.12 2.05 -11.30
CA ARG A 263 8.90 3.23 -11.70
C ARG A 263 8.00 4.34 -12.23
N ASN A 264 8.44 5.58 -12.08
CA ASN A 264 7.82 6.70 -12.78
C ASN A 264 8.21 6.71 -14.27
N THR A 265 7.61 7.61 -15.04
CA THR A 265 7.87 7.75 -16.49
C THR A 265 9.31 8.17 -16.82
N GLN A 266 10.08 8.65 -15.86
CA GLN A 266 11.49 9.03 -15.99
C GLN A 266 12.43 7.91 -15.50
N GLY A 267 11.90 6.72 -15.18
CA GLY A 267 12.68 5.59 -14.67
C GLY A 267 13.00 5.63 -13.17
N GLY A 268 12.60 6.69 -12.46
CA GLY A 268 12.81 6.81 -11.01
C GLY A 268 12.02 5.76 -10.22
N HIS A 269 12.64 5.23 -9.18
CA HIS A 269 12.02 4.24 -8.29
C HIS A 269 10.95 4.92 -7.43
N LEU A 270 9.69 4.46 -7.51
CA LEU A 270 8.61 4.97 -6.68
C LEU A 270 8.42 4.10 -5.44
N TYR A 271 8.09 2.85 -5.66
CA TYR A 271 7.79 1.88 -4.61
C TYR A 271 7.98 0.45 -5.10
N TYR A 272 7.92 -0.48 -4.15
CA TYR A 272 7.88 -1.91 -4.43
C TYR A 272 6.55 -2.50 -4.00
N LEU A 273 5.87 -3.18 -4.91
CA LEU A 273 4.68 -3.95 -4.58
C LEU A 273 5.13 -5.33 -4.09
N VAL A 274 4.77 -5.66 -2.86
CA VAL A 274 5.13 -6.93 -2.19
C VAL A 274 3.86 -7.63 -1.77
N TRP A 275 3.71 -8.89 -2.15
CA TRP A 275 2.69 -9.78 -1.62
C TRP A 275 3.25 -10.60 -0.46
N ALA A 276 2.44 -10.83 0.59
CA ALA A 276 2.73 -11.81 1.64
C ALA A 276 1.45 -12.55 2.06
N GLY A 277 1.60 -13.83 2.43
CA GLY A 277 0.45 -14.66 2.81
C GLY A 277 0.85 -16.01 3.39
N PRO A 278 -0.13 -16.74 3.97
CA PRO A 278 0.13 -18.01 4.67
C PRO A 278 0.38 -19.19 3.72
N ASN A 279 0.05 -19.09 2.46
CA ASN A 279 0.16 -20.19 1.50
C ASN A 279 1.17 -19.86 0.41
N LYS A 280 2.02 -20.84 0.08
CA LYS A 280 2.91 -20.75 -1.09
C LYS A 280 2.06 -20.79 -2.37
N LYS A 281 2.30 -19.85 -3.26
CA LYS A 281 1.63 -19.76 -4.57
C LYS A 281 2.55 -20.05 -5.72
#